data_d5543ad0e7083eec68fa3f59f5347ea1
#
_entry.id   d5543ad0e7083eec68fa3f59f5347ea1
#
_cell.length_a   1.000
_cell.length_b   1.000
_cell.length_c   1.000
_cell.angle_alpha   90.00
_cell.angle_beta   90.00
_cell.angle_gamma   90.00
#
_symmetry.space_group_name_H-M   'P 1'
#
loop_
_entity.id
_entity.type
_entity.pdbx_description
1 polymer ?
#
loop_
_entity_poly.entity_id
_entity_poly.type
_entity_poly.pdbx_seq_one_letter_code
_entity_poly.pdbx_strand_id
1 'polypeptide(L)'
;GMVFVMLTNPEVIAAAMTGDTAQVEQALLGLGSSDALVVCMLFANLAMIGIVMLFCKVVQKRKMNTLGFVKKNMGREYLKGLGFGFLLFSAAVLLCVVTGSLKLKGISPDFAPGMFLLFVLGFLIQGMAEEVLCRGYFLVSFGRRHSMWAAALANALLFAMLHLGNDGVSPLALINLTLFGIFASVYFIKSGNIWGIGAFHSIWNLAQGNFYGIRVSGIVTTCSVLASSPVEG
;
A
#
# COMPACT_ATOMS: atom_id res chain seq x y z
N GLY A 1 -14.87 -0.86 11.38
CA GLY A 1 -13.87 -1.77 10.89
C GLY A 1 -13.18 -2.55 12.00
N MET A 2 -12.01 -2.12 12.46
CA MET A 2 -11.17 -2.82 13.45
C MET A 2 -11.88 -3.13 14.77
N VAL A 3 -12.58 -2.18 15.36
CA VAL A 3 -13.36 -2.37 16.61
C VAL A 3 -14.44 -3.44 16.43
N PHE A 4 -15.12 -3.50 15.28
CA PHE A 4 -16.13 -4.52 15.02
C PHE A 4 -15.51 -5.91 14.94
N VAL A 5 -14.37 -6.06 14.25
CA VAL A 5 -13.65 -7.34 14.13
C VAL A 5 -13.15 -7.80 15.50
N MET A 6 -12.63 -6.90 16.34
CA MET A 6 -12.22 -7.21 17.71
C MET A 6 -13.39 -7.70 18.56
N LEU A 7 -14.55 -7.05 18.45
CA LEU A 7 -15.75 -7.39 19.23
C LEU A 7 -16.49 -8.64 18.74
N THR A 8 -16.18 -9.12 17.56
CA THR A 8 -16.83 -10.32 16.97
C THR A 8 -15.89 -11.51 16.82
N ASN A 9 -14.59 -11.34 17.10
CA ASN A 9 -13.63 -12.45 17.02
C ASN A 9 -13.76 -13.37 18.24
N PRO A 10 -14.04 -14.70 18.04
CA PRO A 10 -14.25 -15.61 19.15
C PRO A 10 -13.04 -15.75 20.09
N GLU A 11 -11.83 -15.68 19.55
CA GLU A 11 -10.59 -15.81 20.35
C GLU A 11 -10.39 -14.60 21.26
N VAL A 12 -10.65 -13.38 20.74
CA VAL A 12 -10.58 -12.14 21.54
C VAL A 12 -11.68 -12.14 22.62
N ILE A 13 -12.89 -12.58 22.28
CA ILE A 13 -13.99 -12.69 23.23
C ILE A 13 -13.64 -13.72 24.31
N ALA A 14 -13.15 -14.90 23.94
CA ALA A 14 -12.76 -15.93 24.88
C ALA A 14 -11.63 -15.45 25.80
N ALA A 15 -10.60 -14.82 25.28
CA ALA A 15 -9.51 -14.24 26.06
C ALA A 15 -10.01 -13.15 27.02
N ALA A 16 -10.91 -12.28 26.56
CA ALA A 16 -11.50 -11.24 27.40
C ALA A 16 -12.34 -11.83 28.57
N MET A 17 -13.00 -12.96 28.36
CA MET A 17 -13.76 -13.66 29.39
C MET A 17 -12.89 -14.31 30.47
N THR A 18 -11.61 -14.60 30.21
CA THR A 18 -10.68 -15.14 31.22
C THR A 18 -10.21 -14.06 32.21
N GLY A 19 -10.32 -12.79 31.85
CA GLY A 19 -9.75 -11.67 32.64
C GLY A 19 -8.23 -11.59 32.58
N ASP A 20 -7.57 -12.45 31.79
CA ASP A 20 -6.12 -12.45 31.63
C ASP A 20 -5.71 -11.47 30.52
N THR A 21 -5.10 -10.37 30.94
CA THR A 21 -4.65 -9.31 30.02
C THR A 21 -3.60 -9.78 29.03
N ALA A 22 -2.75 -10.75 29.38
CA ALA A 22 -1.73 -11.28 28.48
C ALA A 22 -2.36 -12.14 27.37
N GLN A 23 -3.40 -12.92 27.70
CA GLN A 23 -4.15 -13.68 26.70
C GLN A 23 -4.93 -12.74 25.75
N VAL A 24 -5.52 -11.68 26.28
CA VAL A 24 -6.19 -10.66 25.45
C VAL A 24 -5.21 -9.99 24.51
N GLU A 25 -4.04 -9.59 25.01
CA GLU A 25 -2.99 -8.98 24.18
C GLU A 25 -2.51 -9.93 23.09
N GLN A 26 -2.28 -11.20 23.42
CA GLN A 26 -1.87 -12.22 22.44
C GLN A 26 -2.94 -12.48 21.37
N ALA A 27 -4.21 -12.55 21.76
CA ALA A 27 -5.34 -12.68 20.82
C ALA A 27 -5.48 -11.45 19.92
N LEU A 28 -5.25 -10.24 20.43
CA LEU A 28 -5.25 -9.01 19.66
C LEU A 28 -4.06 -8.95 18.68
N LEU A 29 -2.87 -9.38 19.09
CA LEU A 29 -1.69 -9.48 18.22
C LEU A 29 -1.92 -10.51 17.09
N GLY A 30 -2.50 -11.67 17.43
CA GLY A 30 -2.89 -12.68 16.44
C GLY A 30 -3.92 -12.16 15.44
N LEU A 31 -4.87 -11.36 15.91
CA LEU A 31 -5.85 -10.71 15.04
C LEU A 31 -5.18 -9.70 14.09
N GLY A 32 -4.21 -8.92 14.59
CA GLY A 32 -3.46 -7.96 13.80
C GLY A 32 -2.66 -8.58 12.64
N SER A 33 -2.27 -9.84 12.77
CA SER A 33 -1.58 -10.62 11.73
C SER A 33 -2.53 -11.46 10.85
N SER A 34 -3.85 -11.39 11.08
CA SER A 34 -4.83 -12.12 10.27
C SER A 34 -4.95 -11.54 8.87
N ASP A 35 -4.75 -12.38 7.85
CA ASP A 35 -4.93 -12.02 6.44
C ASP A 35 -6.32 -11.42 6.17
N ALA A 36 -7.36 -11.93 6.84
CA ALA A 36 -8.73 -11.40 6.70
C ALA A 36 -8.84 -9.96 7.21
N LEU A 37 -8.20 -9.63 8.34
CA LEU A 37 -8.18 -8.26 8.84
C LEU A 37 -7.41 -7.33 7.89
N VAL A 38 -6.25 -7.75 7.41
CA VAL A 38 -5.47 -6.98 6.43
C VAL A 38 -6.29 -6.70 5.18
N VAL A 39 -6.99 -7.69 4.64
CA VAL A 39 -7.90 -7.52 3.50
C VAL A 39 -8.99 -6.49 3.82
N CYS A 40 -9.64 -6.58 4.99
CA CYS A 40 -10.64 -5.58 5.40
C CYS A 40 -10.05 -4.16 5.47
N MET A 41 -8.83 -4.01 5.98
CA MET A 41 -8.13 -2.71 6.02
C MET A 41 -7.81 -2.18 4.62
N LEU A 42 -7.38 -3.05 3.69
CA LEU A 42 -7.16 -2.68 2.30
C LEU A 42 -8.44 -2.17 1.63
N PHE A 43 -9.57 -2.87 1.82
CA PHE A 43 -10.87 -2.46 1.28
C PHE A 43 -11.40 -1.17 1.93
N ALA A 44 -11.09 -0.90 3.22
CA ALA A 44 -11.47 0.35 3.89
C ALA A 44 -10.91 1.61 3.19
N ASN A 45 -9.86 1.47 2.38
CA ASN A 45 -9.32 2.56 1.57
C ASN A 45 -10.30 3.07 0.49
N LEU A 46 -11.36 2.33 0.16
CA LEU A 46 -12.46 2.86 -0.65
C LEU A 46 -13.10 4.10 -0.01
N ALA A 47 -13.22 4.12 1.31
CA ALA A 47 -13.71 5.30 2.03
C ALA A 47 -12.80 6.51 1.82
N MET A 48 -11.48 6.32 1.85
CA MET A 48 -10.51 7.40 1.59
C MET A 48 -10.68 7.97 0.17
N ILE A 49 -10.79 7.12 -0.85
CA ILE A 49 -11.07 7.56 -2.23
C ILE A 49 -12.36 8.37 -2.26
N GLY A 50 -13.45 7.84 -1.67
CA GLY A 50 -14.76 8.49 -1.64
C GLY A 50 -14.73 9.85 -0.97
N ILE A 51 -14.09 9.95 0.21
CA ILE A 51 -13.96 11.21 0.97
C ILE A 51 -13.18 12.25 0.18
N VAL A 52 -12.01 11.89 -0.39
CA VAL A 52 -11.19 12.81 -1.19
C VAL A 52 -11.93 13.29 -2.43
N MET A 53 -12.58 12.39 -3.15
CA MET A 53 -13.36 12.74 -4.34
C MET A 53 -14.56 13.63 -4.00
N LEU A 54 -15.28 13.30 -2.92
CA LEU A 54 -16.43 14.07 -2.46
C LEU A 54 -16.00 15.47 -2.01
N PHE A 55 -14.94 15.58 -1.21
CA PHE A 55 -14.37 16.86 -0.80
C PHE A 55 -13.97 17.73 -2.00
N CYS A 56 -13.22 17.15 -2.94
CA CYS A 56 -12.82 17.88 -4.15
C CYS A 56 -14.02 18.32 -4.99
N LYS A 57 -15.05 17.48 -5.12
CA LYS A 57 -16.23 17.78 -5.93
C LYS A 57 -17.15 18.81 -5.26
N VAL A 58 -17.44 18.66 -3.96
CA VAL A 58 -18.45 19.44 -3.24
C VAL A 58 -17.82 20.73 -2.68
N VAL A 59 -16.72 20.63 -1.96
CA VAL A 59 -16.09 21.76 -1.27
C VAL A 59 -15.23 22.58 -2.22
N GLN A 60 -14.34 21.93 -2.98
CA GLN A 60 -13.44 22.62 -3.90
C GLN A 60 -14.04 22.87 -5.28
N LYS A 61 -15.20 22.28 -5.58
CA LYS A 61 -15.89 22.37 -6.90
C LYS A 61 -14.98 22.00 -8.08
N ARG A 62 -14.05 21.06 -7.86
CA ARG A 62 -13.08 20.60 -8.86
C ARG A 62 -13.68 19.50 -9.74
N LYS A 63 -13.28 19.49 -11.01
CA LYS A 63 -13.58 18.39 -11.93
C LYS A 63 -12.66 17.19 -11.61
N MET A 64 -13.16 15.95 -11.72
CA MET A 64 -12.39 14.73 -11.39
C MET A 64 -11.13 14.54 -12.24
N ASN A 65 -11.11 15.04 -13.46
CA ASN A 65 -9.91 15.03 -14.30
C ASN A 65 -8.74 15.85 -13.70
N THR A 66 -9.02 16.81 -12.81
CA THR A 66 -7.97 17.59 -12.10
C THR A 66 -7.28 16.76 -11.00
N LEU A 67 -7.84 15.62 -10.64
CA LEU A 67 -7.22 14.61 -9.76
C LEU A 67 -6.43 13.55 -10.55
N GLY A 68 -6.32 13.72 -11.88
CA GLY A 68 -5.65 12.75 -12.74
C GLY A 68 -6.56 11.65 -13.30
N PHE A 69 -7.88 11.66 -13.02
CA PHE A 69 -8.83 10.72 -13.61
C PHE A 69 -9.12 11.08 -15.07
N VAL A 70 -8.12 10.87 -15.94
CA VAL A 70 -8.21 11.16 -17.37
C VAL A 70 -8.56 9.86 -18.11
N LYS A 71 -9.67 9.88 -18.86
CA LYS A 71 -10.14 8.68 -19.59
C LYS A 71 -9.26 8.29 -20.77
N LYS A 72 -8.58 9.29 -21.39
CA LYS A 72 -7.72 9.02 -22.56
C LYS A 72 -6.58 8.07 -22.18
N ASN A 73 -6.45 6.97 -22.92
CA ASN A 73 -5.43 5.94 -22.72
C ASN A 73 -5.44 5.26 -21.33
N MET A 74 -6.53 5.36 -20.56
CA MET A 74 -6.66 4.83 -19.20
C MET A 74 -6.17 3.38 -19.10
N GLY A 75 -6.71 2.47 -19.90
CA GLY A 75 -6.35 1.04 -19.86
C GLY A 75 -4.88 0.79 -20.21
N ARG A 76 -4.35 1.51 -21.22
CA ARG A 76 -2.94 1.39 -21.61
C ARG A 76 -2.00 1.85 -20.48
N GLU A 77 -2.28 2.99 -19.86
CA GLU A 77 -1.45 3.51 -18.77
C GLU A 77 -1.55 2.62 -17.52
N TYR A 78 -2.74 2.08 -17.25
CA TYR A 78 -2.94 1.13 -16.16
C TYR A 78 -2.10 -0.15 -16.36
N LEU A 79 -2.17 -0.76 -17.55
CA LEU A 79 -1.38 -1.96 -17.87
C LEU A 79 0.13 -1.69 -17.86
N LYS A 80 0.58 -0.53 -18.34
CA LYS A 80 1.98 -0.12 -18.22
C LYS A 80 2.42 -0.01 -16.76
N GLY A 81 1.58 0.60 -15.91
CA GLY A 81 1.84 0.72 -14.47
C GLY A 81 1.99 -0.64 -13.82
N LEU A 82 1.07 -1.58 -14.07
CA LEU A 82 1.15 -2.95 -13.57
C LEU A 82 2.45 -3.64 -14.03
N GLY A 83 2.74 -3.64 -15.32
CA GLY A 83 3.93 -4.29 -15.87
C GLY A 83 5.23 -3.67 -15.32
N PHE A 84 5.32 -2.35 -15.32
CA PHE A 84 6.51 -1.64 -14.85
C PHE A 84 6.72 -1.82 -13.34
N GLY A 85 5.67 -1.73 -12.53
CA GLY A 85 5.75 -1.93 -11.08
C GLY A 85 6.20 -3.35 -10.71
N PHE A 86 5.61 -4.37 -11.35
CA PHE A 86 6.00 -5.76 -11.11
C PHE A 86 7.45 -6.04 -11.53
N LEU A 87 7.86 -5.60 -12.72
CA LEU A 87 9.22 -5.81 -13.21
C LEU A 87 10.26 -5.10 -12.35
N LEU A 88 10.00 -3.85 -11.95
CA LEU A 88 10.96 -3.09 -11.14
C LEU A 88 11.08 -3.68 -9.74
N PHE A 89 9.96 -4.09 -9.10
CA PHE A 89 10.02 -4.76 -7.81
C PHE A 89 10.74 -6.11 -7.90
N SER A 90 10.44 -6.90 -8.93
CA SER A 90 11.13 -8.18 -9.18
C SER A 90 12.63 -8.02 -9.40
N ALA A 91 13.06 -6.94 -10.08
CA ALA A 91 14.47 -6.62 -10.23
C ALA A 91 15.12 -6.27 -8.88
N ALA A 92 14.44 -5.53 -8.01
CA ALA A 92 14.91 -5.25 -6.65
C ALA A 92 15.05 -6.53 -5.81
N VAL A 93 14.06 -7.44 -5.88
CA VAL A 93 14.14 -8.75 -5.23
C VAL A 93 15.31 -9.56 -5.76
N LEU A 94 15.50 -9.62 -7.08
CA LEU A 94 16.62 -10.31 -7.69
C LEU A 94 17.96 -9.76 -7.19
N LEU A 95 18.10 -8.45 -7.10
CA LEU A 95 19.30 -7.82 -6.55
C LEU A 95 19.55 -8.25 -5.09
N CYS A 96 18.50 -8.26 -4.25
CA CYS A 96 18.60 -8.71 -2.86
C CYS A 96 19.00 -10.20 -2.76
N VAL A 97 18.51 -11.05 -3.67
CA VAL A 97 18.89 -12.46 -3.71
C VAL A 97 20.36 -12.62 -4.15
N VAL A 98 20.78 -11.92 -5.20
CA VAL A 98 22.16 -11.98 -5.70
C VAL A 98 23.17 -11.44 -4.68
N THR A 99 22.82 -10.40 -3.93
CA THR A 99 23.66 -9.86 -2.84
C THR A 99 23.61 -10.69 -1.56
N GLY A 100 22.79 -11.73 -1.50
CA GLY A 100 22.66 -12.60 -0.33
C GLY A 100 21.85 -11.99 0.82
N SER A 101 21.17 -10.85 0.61
CA SER A 101 20.38 -10.18 1.64
C SER A 101 18.98 -10.81 1.80
N LEU A 102 18.50 -11.54 0.79
CA LEU A 102 17.21 -12.20 0.78
C LEU A 102 17.35 -13.64 0.26
N LYS A 103 16.67 -14.59 0.91
CA LYS A 103 16.59 -15.98 0.46
C LYS A 103 15.16 -16.31 0.05
N LEU A 104 14.96 -16.77 -1.19
CA LEU A 104 13.70 -17.37 -1.64
C LEU A 104 13.68 -18.84 -1.24
N LYS A 105 12.59 -19.25 -0.57
CA LYS A 105 12.41 -20.61 -0.04
C LYS A 105 11.55 -21.51 -0.95
N GLY A 106 11.10 -20.96 -2.09
CA GLY A 106 10.21 -21.65 -3.01
C GLY A 106 8.73 -21.26 -2.83
N ILE A 107 7.83 -22.11 -3.30
CA ILE A 107 6.38 -21.89 -3.20
C ILE A 107 5.97 -21.93 -1.72
N SER A 108 5.17 -20.95 -1.30
CA SER A 108 4.67 -20.87 0.07
C SER A 108 3.66 -22.00 0.34
N PRO A 109 3.77 -22.72 1.46
CA PRO A 109 2.77 -23.71 1.88
C PRO A 109 1.42 -23.06 2.23
N ASP A 110 1.43 -21.77 2.59
CA ASP A 110 0.24 -21.01 3.01
C ASP A 110 -0.47 -20.31 1.86
N PHE A 111 -0.07 -20.63 0.61
CA PHE A 111 -0.72 -20.04 -0.57
C PHE A 111 -2.16 -20.51 -0.71
N ALA A 112 -3.09 -19.59 -0.58
CA ALA A 112 -4.54 -19.80 -0.75
C ALA A 112 -5.07 -18.93 -1.90
N PRO A 113 -5.45 -19.51 -3.08
CA PRO A 113 -5.84 -18.75 -4.26
C PRO A 113 -6.98 -17.76 -4.02
N GLY A 114 -7.99 -18.14 -3.21
CA GLY A 114 -9.12 -17.25 -2.89
C GLY A 114 -8.67 -16.04 -2.07
N MET A 115 -7.82 -16.23 -1.06
CA MET A 115 -7.26 -15.16 -0.25
C MET A 115 -6.33 -14.28 -1.08
N PHE A 116 -5.50 -14.87 -1.94
CA PHE A 116 -4.64 -14.12 -2.87
C PHE A 116 -5.47 -13.20 -3.79
N LEU A 117 -6.61 -13.67 -4.32
CA LEU A 117 -7.50 -12.84 -5.13
C LEU A 117 -8.06 -11.65 -4.33
N LEU A 118 -8.41 -11.84 -3.06
CA LEU A 118 -8.85 -10.75 -2.18
C LEU A 118 -7.71 -9.73 -1.95
N PHE A 119 -6.47 -10.18 -1.79
CA PHE A 119 -5.32 -9.29 -1.72
C PHE A 119 -5.09 -8.53 -3.03
N VAL A 120 -5.23 -9.18 -4.19
CA VAL A 120 -5.17 -8.49 -5.50
C VAL A 120 -6.16 -7.34 -5.53
N LEU A 121 -7.45 -7.60 -5.23
CA LEU A 121 -8.48 -6.57 -5.21
C LEU A 121 -8.19 -5.48 -4.17
N GLY A 122 -7.78 -5.88 -2.97
CA GLY A 122 -7.45 -4.98 -1.87
C GLY A 122 -6.30 -4.02 -2.21
N PHE A 123 -5.20 -4.53 -2.76
CA PHE A 123 -4.06 -3.69 -3.14
C PHE A 123 -4.34 -2.81 -4.36
N LEU A 124 -5.21 -3.25 -5.30
CA LEU A 124 -5.68 -2.37 -6.39
C LEU A 124 -6.43 -1.15 -5.85
N ILE A 125 -7.18 -1.33 -4.77
CA ILE A 125 -7.89 -0.24 -4.08
C ILE A 125 -6.91 0.62 -3.28
N GLN A 126 -6.07 0.01 -2.44
CA GLN A 126 -5.17 0.71 -1.52
C GLN A 126 -4.13 1.56 -2.28
N GLY A 127 -3.41 0.99 -3.24
CA GLY A 127 -2.43 1.75 -4.03
C GLY A 127 -3.06 2.91 -4.78
N MET A 128 -4.26 2.71 -5.35
CA MET A 128 -5.01 3.79 -5.99
C MET A 128 -5.44 4.87 -4.97
N ALA A 129 -5.88 4.48 -3.77
CA ALA A 129 -6.35 5.40 -2.75
C ALA A 129 -5.24 6.34 -2.27
N GLU A 130 -4.05 5.81 -2.01
CA GLU A 130 -2.90 6.62 -1.62
C GLU A 130 -2.45 7.57 -2.74
N GLU A 131 -2.51 7.13 -4.00
CA GLU A 131 -2.20 8.01 -5.13
C GLU A 131 -3.26 9.10 -5.32
N VAL A 132 -4.53 8.80 -5.11
CA VAL A 132 -5.62 9.81 -5.14
C VAL A 132 -5.41 10.87 -4.08
N LEU A 133 -5.06 10.47 -2.84
CA LEU A 133 -4.79 11.40 -1.75
C LEU A 133 -3.52 12.22 -2.02
N CYS A 134 -2.42 11.54 -2.30
CA CYS A 134 -1.11 12.19 -2.37
C CYS A 134 -0.93 12.94 -3.70
N ARG A 135 -1.15 12.29 -4.85
CA ARG A 135 -0.85 12.89 -6.17
C ARG A 135 -2.05 13.63 -6.72
N GLY A 136 -3.23 13.00 -6.69
CA GLY A 136 -4.45 13.62 -7.19
C GLY A 136 -4.87 14.86 -6.39
N TYR A 137 -4.84 14.79 -5.07
CA TYR A 137 -5.29 15.87 -4.21
C TYR A 137 -4.15 16.77 -3.74
N PHE A 138 -3.20 16.25 -2.94
CA PHE A 138 -2.21 17.08 -2.26
C PHE A 138 -1.22 17.72 -3.24
N LEU A 139 -0.55 16.93 -4.08
CA LEU A 139 0.43 17.43 -5.06
C LEU A 139 -0.18 18.50 -5.97
N VAL A 140 -1.38 18.25 -6.52
CA VAL A 140 -2.06 19.19 -7.41
C VAL A 140 -2.49 20.44 -6.66
N SER A 141 -2.99 20.32 -5.42
CA SER A 141 -3.44 21.46 -4.62
C SER A 141 -2.28 22.36 -4.20
N PHE A 142 -1.17 21.75 -3.78
CA PHE A 142 0.04 22.47 -3.37
C PHE A 142 0.75 23.11 -4.57
N GLY A 143 0.84 22.39 -5.70
CA GLY A 143 1.46 22.88 -6.94
C GLY A 143 0.75 24.06 -7.60
N ARG A 144 -0.49 24.37 -7.19
CA ARG A 144 -1.19 25.60 -7.64
C ARG A 144 -0.61 26.89 -7.07
N ARG A 145 0.10 26.80 -5.95
CA ARG A 145 0.63 27.96 -5.22
C ARG A 145 2.15 27.96 -5.12
N HIS A 146 2.79 26.86 -5.45
CA HIS A 146 4.23 26.65 -5.33
C HIS A 146 4.79 26.05 -6.62
N SER A 147 6.12 26.06 -6.76
CA SER A 147 6.76 25.39 -7.90
C SER A 147 6.47 23.89 -7.88
N MET A 148 6.44 23.26 -9.05
CA MET A 148 6.15 21.83 -9.17
C MET A 148 7.18 20.94 -8.44
N TRP A 149 8.43 21.39 -8.37
CA TRP A 149 9.48 20.70 -7.60
C TRP A 149 9.24 20.79 -6.09
N ALA A 150 8.85 21.98 -5.59
CA ALA A 150 8.49 22.14 -4.19
C ALA A 150 7.26 21.28 -3.84
N ALA A 151 6.28 21.20 -4.75
CA ALA A 151 5.11 20.35 -4.56
C ALA A 151 5.47 18.87 -4.54
N ALA A 152 6.36 18.43 -5.45
CA ALA A 152 6.83 17.05 -5.48
C ALA A 152 7.58 16.66 -4.20
N LEU A 153 8.47 17.53 -3.72
CA LEU A 153 9.21 17.29 -2.47
C LEU A 153 8.28 17.30 -1.24
N ALA A 154 7.40 18.31 -1.13
CA ALA A 154 6.44 18.37 -0.02
C ALA A 154 5.52 17.13 0.00
N ASN A 155 5.08 16.67 -1.17
CA ASN A 155 4.28 15.46 -1.30
C ASN A 155 5.06 14.19 -0.92
N ALA A 156 6.33 14.10 -1.28
CA ALA A 156 7.18 12.96 -0.93
C ALA A 156 7.43 12.89 0.59
N LEU A 157 7.69 14.03 1.22
CA LEU A 157 7.83 14.12 2.67
C LEU A 157 6.51 13.77 3.38
N LEU A 158 5.38 14.30 2.92
CA LEU A 158 4.06 13.92 3.45
C LEU A 158 3.84 12.42 3.34
N PHE A 159 4.14 11.83 2.18
CA PHE A 159 4.00 10.38 1.96
C PHE A 159 4.82 9.57 2.99
N ALA A 160 6.08 9.93 3.20
CA ALA A 160 6.92 9.30 4.22
C ALA A 160 6.38 9.50 5.65
N MET A 161 5.88 10.72 5.96
CA MET A 161 5.31 11.03 7.28
C MET A 161 4.04 10.21 7.58
N LEU A 162 3.21 9.93 6.59
CA LEU A 162 2.02 9.08 6.76
C LEU A 162 2.37 7.63 7.15
N HIS A 163 3.63 7.21 6.96
CA HIS A 163 4.12 5.88 7.31
C HIS A 163 4.86 5.82 8.66
N LEU A 164 4.99 6.95 9.38
CA LEU A 164 5.71 6.99 10.67
C LEU A 164 5.10 6.08 11.75
N GLY A 165 3.81 5.80 11.66
CA GLY A 165 3.10 4.92 12.59
C GLY A 165 3.19 3.43 12.23
N ASN A 166 3.88 3.05 11.16
CA ASN A 166 3.99 1.66 10.76
C ASN A 166 5.04 0.91 11.57
N ASP A 167 4.79 -0.38 11.83
CA ASP A 167 5.73 -1.22 12.57
C ASP A 167 7.05 -1.38 11.82
N GLY A 168 8.16 -1.26 12.57
CA GLY A 168 9.51 -1.46 12.03
C GLY A 168 10.01 -0.33 11.12
N VAL A 169 9.40 0.86 11.16
CA VAL A 169 9.90 2.02 10.43
C VAL A 169 11.29 2.41 10.94
N SER A 170 12.25 2.47 10.01
CA SER A 170 13.63 2.91 10.24
C SER A 170 13.93 4.20 9.47
N PRO A 171 15.01 4.92 9.79
CA PRO A 171 15.44 6.07 8.98
C PRO A 171 15.64 5.71 7.50
N LEU A 172 16.18 4.52 7.22
CA LEU A 172 16.36 4.05 5.84
C LEU A 172 15.01 3.82 5.15
N ALA A 173 14.01 3.28 5.87
CA ALA A 173 12.66 3.12 5.33
C ALA A 173 12.05 4.48 4.98
N LEU A 174 12.23 5.51 5.81
CA LEU A 174 11.73 6.87 5.53
C LEU A 174 12.42 7.50 4.32
N ILE A 175 13.73 7.29 4.15
CA ILE A 175 14.45 7.71 2.94
C ILE A 175 13.87 7.02 1.71
N ASN A 176 13.67 5.71 1.74
CA ASN A 176 13.10 4.95 0.63
C ASN A 176 11.67 5.40 0.30
N LEU A 177 10.81 5.64 1.31
CA LEU A 177 9.46 6.17 1.14
C LEU A 177 9.48 7.57 0.53
N THR A 178 10.44 8.41 0.93
CA THR A 178 10.62 9.75 0.33
C THR A 178 11.04 9.64 -1.14
N LEU A 179 11.98 8.76 -1.47
CA LEU A 179 12.42 8.53 -2.86
C LEU A 179 11.29 7.97 -3.71
N PHE A 180 10.51 7.02 -3.18
CA PHE A 180 9.30 6.53 -3.84
C PHE A 180 8.29 7.66 -4.04
N GLY A 181 8.09 8.52 -3.04
CA GLY A 181 7.22 9.68 -3.11
C GLY A 181 7.62 10.68 -4.20
N ILE A 182 8.92 10.94 -4.37
CA ILE A 182 9.47 11.77 -5.46
C ILE A 182 9.22 11.09 -6.81
N PHE A 183 9.58 9.80 -6.94
CA PHE A 183 9.36 9.02 -8.16
C PHE A 183 7.89 9.07 -8.59
N ALA A 184 6.96 8.78 -7.68
CA ALA A 184 5.54 8.77 -7.97
C ALA A 184 5.00 10.16 -8.35
N SER A 185 5.51 11.22 -7.71
CA SER A 185 5.17 12.61 -8.07
C SER A 185 5.63 12.95 -9.49
N VAL A 186 6.88 12.60 -9.84
CA VAL A 186 7.44 12.82 -11.18
C VAL A 186 6.69 11.99 -12.23
N TYR A 187 6.36 10.75 -11.92
CA TYR A 187 5.57 9.88 -12.81
C TYR A 187 4.20 10.52 -13.09
N PHE A 188 3.48 10.93 -12.03
CA PHE A 188 2.19 11.59 -12.18
C PHE A 188 2.27 12.89 -12.96
N ILE A 189 3.25 13.75 -12.69
CA ILE A 189 3.45 15.03 -13.40
C ILE A 189 3.69 14.78 -14.89
N LYS A 190 4.55 13.81 -15.24
CA LYS A 190 4.88 13.51 -16.63
C LYS A 190 3.75 12.82 -17.39
N SER A 191 3.01 11.92 -16.76
CA SER A 191 1.91 11.19 -17.40
C SER A 191 0.63 12.02 -17.51
N GLY A 192 0.43 12.98 -16.60
CA GLY A 192 -0.80 13.78 -16.50
C GLY A 192 -2.03 12.97 -16.11
N ASN A 193 -1.84 11.70 -15.65
CA ASN A 193 -2.94 10.85 -15.22
C ASN A 193 -2.56 9.97 -14.02
N ILE A 194 -3.58 9.50 -13.28
CA ILE A 194 -3.39 8.74 -12.05
C ILE A 194 -3.32 7.23 -12.28
N TRP A 195 -3.79 6.76 -13.45
CA TRP A 195 -3.98 5.32 -13.69
C TRP A 195 -2.68 4.53 -13.68
N GLY A 196 -1.63 5.08 -14.32
CA GLY A 196 -0.33 4.39 -14.40
C GLY A 196 0.35 4.29 -13.04
N ILE A 197 0.42 5.41 -12.30
CA ILE A 197 1.07 5.39 -10.98
C ILE A 197 0.25 4.64 -9.93
N GLY A 198 -1.09 4.73 -9.98
CA GLY A 198 -1.96 3.94 -9.11
C GLY A 198 -1.79 2.45 -9.33
N ALA A 199 -1.75 2.00 -10.59
CA ALA A 199 -1.49 0.61 -10.93
C ALA A 199 -0.07 0.17 -10.54
N PHE A 200 0.94 1.02 -10.76
CA PHE A 200 2.32 0.78 -10.34
C PHE A 200 2.41 0.53 -8.82
N HIS A 201 1.82 1.42 -8.04
CA HIS A 201 1.83 1.33 -6.58
C HIS A 201 1.10 0.07 -6.09
N SER A 202 -0.07 -0.20 -6.65
CA SER A 202 -0.88 -1.38 -6.33
C SER A 202 -0.11 -2.68 -6.54
N ILE A 203 0.51 -2.83 -7.73
CA ILE A 203 1.24 -4.06 -8.05
C ILE A 203 2.57 -4.16 -7.30
N TRP A 204 3.21 -3.04 -6.97
CA TRP A 204 4.39 -2.99 -6.13
C TRP A 204 4.10 -3.62 -4.76
N ASN A 205 3.03 -3.16 -4.08
CA ASN A 205 2.65 -3.66 -2.77
C ASN A 205 2.20 -5.13 -2.83
N LEU A 206 1.39 -5.51 -3.83
CA LEU A 206 0.97 -6.89 -4.04
C LEU A 206 2.17 -7.81 -4.31
N ALA A 207 3.11 -7.39 -5.16
CA ALA A 207 4.31 -8.16 -5.44
C ALA A 207 5.15 -8.35 -4.17
N GLN A 208 5.34 -7.28 -3.42
CA GLN A 208 6.08 -7.32 -2.16
C GLN A 208 5.44 -8.29 -1.16
N GLY A 209 4.17 -8.10 -0.82
CA GLY A 209 3.49 -8.85 0.24
C GLY A 209 3.11 -10.26 -0.19
N ASN A 210 2.33 -10.38 -1.25
CA ASN A 210 1.64 -11.61 -1.55
C ASN A 210 2.25 -12.40 -2.73
N PHE A 211 3.16 -11.81 -3.52
CA PHE A 211 3.91 -12.61 -4.48
C PHE A 211 5.23 -13.10 -3.88
N TYR A 212 6.03 -12.22 -3.27
CA TYR A 212 7.34 -12.56 -2.72
C TYR A 212 7.36 -12.83 -1.21
N GLY A 213 6.27 -12.63 -0.47
CA GLY A 213 6.18 -12.88 0.97
C GLY A 213 7.07 -11.94 1.81
N ILE A 214 7.23 -10.69 1.39
CA ILE A 214 8.03 -9.65 2.08
C ILE A 214 7.09 -8.67 2.77
N ARG A 215 7.41 -8.21 3.98
CA ARG A 215 6.61 -7.22 4.72
C ARG A 215 6.30 -6.00 3.87
N VAL A 216 5.03 -5.56 3.87
CA VAL A 216 4.57 -4.32 3.20
C VAL A 216 4.26 -3.28 4.26
N SER A 217 5.06 -2.22 4.34
CA SER A 217 4.81 -1.11 5.29
C SER A 217 4.59 -1.56 6.75
N GLY A 218 5.31 -2.58 7.20
CA GLY A 218 5.18 -3.16 8.54
C GLY A 218 4.14 -4.29 8.63
N ILE A 219 3.24 -4.42 7.65
CA ILE A 219 2.21 -5.47 7.63
C ILE A 219 2.83 -6.80 7.19
N VAL A 220 2.52 -7.86 7.92
CA VAL A 220 2.85 -9.25 7.56
C VAL A 220 1.59 -9.94 7.08
N THR A 221 1.68 -10.65 5.96
CA THR A 221 0.62 -11.51 5.45
C THR A 221 1.14 -12.94 5.37
N THR A 222 0.29 -13.93 5.63
CA THR A 222 0.66 -15.34 5.54
C THR A 222 0.49 -15.85 4.10
N CYS A 223 -0.57 -15.41 3.41
CA CYS A 223 -0.85 -15.82 2.04
C CYS A 223 0.10 -15.16 1.04
N SER A 224 1.08 -15.89 0.56
CA SER A 224 1.97 -15.46 -0.52
C SER A 224 2.26 -16.58 -1.50
N VAL A 225 2.60 -16.24 -2.77
CA VAL A 225 2.98 -17.24 -3.79
C VAL A 225 4.34 -17.86 -3.46
N LEU A 226 5.31 -17.01 -3.11
CA LEU A 226 6.65 -17.44 -2.71
C LEU A 226 6.88 -17.12 -1.23
N ALA A 227 7.55 -18.02 -0.54
CA ALA A 227 8.08 -17.76 0.78
C ALA A 227 9.48 -17.15 0.68
N SER A 228 9.76 -16.12 1.45
CA SER A 228 11.08 -15.50 1.55
C SER A 228 11.49 -15.24 3.00
N SER A 229 12.79 -15.07 3.23
CA SER A 229 13.30 -14.63 4.53
C SER A 229 14.51 -13.72 4.34
N PRO A 230 14.65 -12.66 5.15
CA PRO A 230 15.90 -11.93 5.21
C PRO A 230 17.03 -12.87 5.63
N VAL A 231 18.25 -12.57 5.19
CA VAL A 231 19.45 -13.24 5.68
C VAL A 231 20.04 -12.33 6.74
N GLU A 232 20.06 -12.83 7.98
CA GLU A 232 20.72 -12.12 9.08
C GLU A 232 22.24 -12.19 8.85
N GLY A 233 22.88 -11.02 8.81
CA GLY A 233 24.32 -10.88 8.66
C GLY A 233 25.06 -11.08 9.98
#